data_f33166dac9891f9e01acf173a1d26721
#
_entry.id   f33166dac9891f9e01acf173a1d26721
#
_cell.length_a   1.000
_cell.length_b   1.000
_cell.length_c   1.000
_cell.angle_alpha   90.00
_cell.angle_beta   90.00
_cell.angle_gamma   90.00
#
_symmetry.space_group_name_H-M   'P 1'
#
loop_
_entity.id
_entity.type
_entity.pdbx_description
1 polymer ?
#
loop_
_entity_poly.entity_id
_entity_poly.type
_entity_poly.pdbx_seq_one_letter_code
_entity_poly.pdbx_strand_id
1 'polypeptide(L)'
;MKKLALIITTLLLSVSVFAQEDVTKFLGIPVDGFKPEMIRKLKAKGYTEHSYKPDVLVGEFNGRDVEVSVVTNNNKVYRIFVQDAYTVDEYNIKIRYNTLCEQFENNKRYISMAVEGQSIPDDEDISDQMLYEDKRYEALYFQVPEQVDTLAVQTALRERVLAKYTEEQLANPTSEMQEEVLKATFDIAFEIYEKKSVWFTINKEGNRYRILMYYDNKYNEANGEDL
;
A
#
# COMPACT_ATOMS: atom_id res chain seq x y z
N MET A 1 41.28 29.43 -3.37
CA MET A 1 40.93 28.45 -2.34
C MET A 1 39.69 28.87 -1.53
N LYS A 2 39.56 30.08 -0.98
CA LYS A 2 38.36 30.52 -0.20
C LYS A 2 37.04 30.49 -0.99
N LYS A 3 37.06 30.84 -2.30
CA LYS A 3 35.84 30.81 -3.15
C LYS A 3 35.38 29.38 -3.48
N LEU A 4 36.31 28.42 -3.60
CA LEU A 4 35.98 27.03 -3.85
C LEU A 4 35.37 26.37 -2.60
N ALA A 5 35.90 26.67 -1.41
CA ALA A 5 35.34 26.22 -0.14
C ALA A 5 33.91 26.74 0.10
N LEU A 6 33.64 28.00 -0.29
CA LEU A 6 32.29 28.60 -0.15
C LEU A 6 31.28 27.97 -1.09
N ILE A 7 31.68 27.56 -2.32
CA ILE A 7 30.81 26.89 -3.28
C ILE A 7 30.50 25.46 -2.79
N ILE A 8 31.50 24.76 -2.24
CA ILE A 8 31.29 23.42 -1.68
C ILE A 8 30.39 23.47 -0.44
N THR A 9 30.53 24.47 0.41
CA THR A 9 29.68 24.67 1.59
C THR A 9 28.24 25.02 1.20
N THR A 10 28.03 25.81 0.15
CA THR A 10 26.67 26.13 -0.37
C THR A 10 26.04 24.93 -1.05
N LEU A 11 26.81 24.07 -1.74
CA LEU A 11 26.29 22.81 -2.32
C LEU A 11 25.91 21.79 -1.24
N LEU A 12 26.65 21.71 -0.15
CA LEU A 12 26.34 20.83 0.98
C LEU A 12 25.11 21.29 1.80
N LEU A 13 24.82 22.59 1.81
CA LEU A 13 23.62 23.14 2.47
C LEU A 13 22.35 23.00 1.65
N SER A 14 22.44 22.76 0.34
CA SER A 14 21.30 22.54 -0.55
C SER A 14 20.81 21.08 -0.59
N VAL A 15 21.48 20.15 0.08
CA VAL A 15 21.13 18.69 0.07
C VAL A 15 20.37 18.26 1.34
N SER A 16 19.93 19.21 2.18
CA SER A 16 19.00 18.92 3.26
C SER A 16 17.54 19.03 2.79
N VAL A 17 17.26 18.60 1.57
CA VAL A 17 15.92 18.15 1.26
C VAL A 17 15.81 16.79 1.94
N PHE A 18 15.14 16.72 3.09
CA PHE A 18 14.61 15.50 3.60
C PHE A 18 13.82 14.90 2.43
N ALA A 19 14.37 13.89 1.78
CA ALA A 19 13.63 13.13 0.80
C ALA A 19 12.47 12.53 1.58
N GLN A 20 11.28 13.12 1.43
CA GLN A 20 10.08 12.60 2.03
C GLN A 20 9.92 11.20 1.42
N GLU A 21 9.87 10.19 2.28
CA GLU A 21 9.67 8.82 1.83
C GLU A 21 8.44 8.74 0.93
N ASP A 22 8.54 8.01 -0.16
CA ASP A 22 7.43 7.83 -1.10
C ASP A 22 6.42 6.84 -0.52
N VAL A 23 5.55 7.36 0.34
CA VAL A 23 4.56 6.60 1.08
C VAL A 23 3.24 6.46 0.30
N THR A 24 2.42 5.52 0.71
CA THR A 24 1.03 5.37 0.24
C THR A 24 0.27 6.68 0.35
N LYS A 25 -0.58 6.98 -0.65
CA LYS A 25 -1.44 8.16 -0.65
C LYS A 25 -2.92 7.76 -0.66
N PHE A 26 -3.69 8.40 0.20
CA PHE A 26 -5.15 8.36 0.19
C PHE A 26 -5.70 9.71 -0.29
N LEU A 27 -6.49 9.74 -1.35
CA LEU A 27 -7.01 10.98 -1.99
C LEU A 27 -5.90 12.00 -2.35
N GLY A 28 -4.69 11.51 -2.67
CA GLY A 28 -3.51 12.34 -2.93
C GLY A 28 -2.82 12.85 -1.66
N ILE A 29 -3.30 12.51 -0.47
CA ILE A 29 -2.70 12.86 0.81
C ILE A 29 -1.74 11.73 1.22
N PRO A 30 -0.45 11.99 1.48
CA PRO A 30 0.46 10.99 2.02
C PRO A 30 -0.04 10.43 3.35
N VAL A 31 -0.08 9.11 3.47
CA VAL A 31 -0.44 8.40 4.71
C VAL A 31 0.76 8.45 5.64
N ASP A 32 1.00 9.62 6.22
CA ASP A 32 2.13 9.92 7.08
C ASP A 32 1.84 11.14 7.97
N GLY A 33 2.77 11.42 8.88
CA GLY A 33 2.69 12.55 9.79
C GLY A 33 1.81 12.26 11.02
N PHE A 34 1.28 13.31 11.64
CA PHE A 34 0.50 13.20 12.87
C PHE A 34 -1.01 13.13 12.60
N LYS A 35 -1.73 12.36 13.42
CA LYS A 35 -3.19 12.15 13.31
C LYS A 35 -4.00 13.46 13.18
N PRO A 36 -3.78 14.50 14.00
CA PRO A 36 -4.56 15.75 13.88
C PRO A 36 -4.37 16.45 12.54
N GLU A 37 -3.16 16.40 11.98
CA GLU A 37 -2.89 16.98 10.66
C GLU A 37 -3.56 16.18 9.54
N MET A 38 -3.52 14.87 9.61
CA MET A 38 -4.21 13.99 8.66
C MET A 38 -5.73 14.25 8.70
N ILE A 39 -6.33 14.32 9.89
CA ILE A 39 -7.75 14.65 10.08
C ILE A 39 -8.07 16.01 9.44
N ARG A 40 -7.25 17.03 9.65
CA ARG A 40 -7.42 18.35 9.04
C ARG A 40 -7.37 18.28 7.50
N LYS A 41 -6.44 17.50 6.93
CA LYS A 41 -6.34 17.31 5.47
C LYS A 41 -7.57 16.58 4.92
N LEU A 42 -8.08 15.55 5.62
CA LEU A 42 -9.29 14.84 5.23
C LEU A 42 -10.53 15.75 5.30
N LYS A 43 -10.66 16.57 6.34
CA LYS A 43 -11.72 17.57 6.42
C LYS A 43 -11.68 18.58 5.26
N ALA A 44 -10.50 18.99 4.82
CA ALA A 44 -10.34 19.84 3.64
C ALA A 44 -10.75 19.14 2.32
N LYS A 45 -10.86 17.80 2.32
CA LYS A 45 -11.40 16.99 1.20
C LYS A 45 -12.92 16.76 1.31
N GLY A 46 -13.60 17.32 2.31
CA GLY A 46 -15.04 17.24 2.48
C GLY A 46 -15.52 16.23 3.52
N TYR A 47 -14.60 15.54 4.21
CA TYR A 47 -14.98 14.65 5.31
C TYR A 47 -15.38 15.44 6.55
N THR A 48 -16.36 14.96 7.31
CA THR A 48 -16.85 15.57 8.55
C THR A 48 -16.75 14.57 9.70
N GLU A 49 -16.76 15.04 10.93
CA GLU A 49 -16.76 14.15 12.10
C GLU A 49 -18.06 13.36 12.19
N HIS A 50 -17.93 12.08 12.55
CA HIS A 50 -19.09 11.23 12.81
C HIS A 50 -19.79 11.67 14.11
N SER A 51 -21.12 11.78 14.11
CA SER A 51 -21.90 12.34 15.22
C SER A 51 -21.78 11.55 16.54
N TYR A 52 -21.49 10.24 16.47
CA TYR A 52 -21.52 9.34 17.63
C TYR A 52 -20.26 8.51 17.83
N LYS A 53 -19.37 8.48 16.83
CA LYS A 53 -18.11 7.70 16.91
C LYS A 53 -16.94 8.69 16.97
N PRO A 54 -16.27 8.83 18.11
CA PRO A 54 -15.09 9.69 18.20
C PRO A 54 -13.99 9.16 17.25
N ASP A 55 -13.19 10.07 16.71
CA ASP A 55 -12.07 9.77 15.80
C ASP A 55 -12.46 9.12 14.46
N VAL A 56 -13.74 9.06 14.11
CA VAL A 56 -14.24 8.60 12.82
C VAL A 56 -14.72 9.79 12.01
N LEU A 57 -14.30 9.83 10.74
CA LEU A 57 -14.81 10.80 9.78
C LEU A 57 -15.81 10.12 8.84
N VAL A 58 -16.78 10.87 8.36
CA VAL A 58 -17.75 10.42 7.36
C VAL A 58 -17.66 11.29 6.11
N GLY A 59 -17.88 10.68 4.97
CA GLY A 59 -17.84 11.36 3.68
C GLY A 59 -18.12 10.39 2.54
N GLU A 60 -17.91 10.87 1.32
CA GLU A 60 -18.04 10.05 0.13
C GLU A 60 -16.67 9.59 -0.37
N PHE A 61 -16.56 8.32 -0.71
CA PHE A 61 -15.40 7.75 -1.37
C PHE A 61 -15.86 6.77 -2.46
N ASN A 62 -15.40 7.02 -3.69
CA ASN A 62 -15.70 6.17 -4.85
C ASN A 62 -17.20 5.89 -5.04
N GLY A 63 -18.03 6.95 -4.93
CA GLY A 63 -19.48 6.89 -5.11
C GLY A 63 -20.23 6.19 -3.98
N ARG A 64 -19.63 6.05 -2.80
CA ARG A 64 -20.25 5.45 -1.61
C ARG A 64 -20.02 6.30 -0.38
N ASP A 65 -21.03 6.34 0.49
CA ASP A 65 -20.84 6.86 1.84
C ASP A 65 -19.92 5.92 2.62
N VAL A 66 -18.90 6.50 3.25
CA VAL A 66 -17.90 5.76 4.00
C VAL A 66 -17.62 6.37 5.36
N GLU A 67 -17.16 5.53 6.27
CA GLU A 67 -16.49 5.90 7.51
C GLU A 67 -14.99 5.76 7.33
N VAL A 68 -14.23 6.76 7.78
CA VAL A 68 -12.78 6.81 7.65
C VAL A 68 -12.13 7.00 9.02
N SER A 69 -11.18 6.14 9.35
CA SER A 69 -10.39 6.23 10.57
C SER A 69 -8.90 6.40 10.26
N VAL A 70 -8.23 7.24 11.03
CA VAL A 70 -6.78 7.46 10.96
C VAL A 70 -6.11 6.64 12.05
N VAL A 71 -5.32 5.65 11.66
CA VAL A 71 -4.63 4.74 12.59
C VAL A 71 -3.16 5.14 12.70
N THR A 72 -2.66 5.14 13.93
CA THR A 72 -1.30 5.58 14.23
C THR A 72 -0.52 4.52 15.00
N ASN A 73 0.79 4.49 14.77
CA ASN A 73 1.78 3.82 15.61
C ASN A 73 2.79 4.87 16.07
N ASN A 74 3.10 4.94 17.36
CA ASN A 74 3.99 5.94 17.96
C ASN A 74 3.66 7.39 17.51
N ASN A 75 2.36 7.73 17.49
CA ASN A 75 1.80 9.01 17.03
C ASN A 75 1.96 9.32 15.53
N LYS A 76 2.60 8.46 14.74
CA LYS A 76 2.68 8.58 13.28
C LYS A 76 1.59 7.79 12.60
N VAL A 77 0.97 8.38 11.59
CA VAL A 77 -0.05 7.72 10.77
C VAL A 77 0.61 6.64 9.94
N TYR A 78 0.15 5.39 10.12
CA TYR A 78 0.59 4.27 9.31
C TYR A 78 -0.52 3.66 8.45
N ARG A 79 -1.80 3.98 8.74
CA ARG A 79 -2.94 3.42 8.00
C ARG A 79 -4.10 4.42 7.93
N ILE A 80 -4.71 4.50 6.78
CA ILE A 80 -6.08 5.01 6.63
C ILE A 80 -6.99 3.81 6.44
N PHE A 81 -7.92 3.64 7.36
CA PHE A 81 -8.96 2.62 7.31
C PHE A 81 -10.25 3.23 6.80
N VAL A 82 -10.82 2.66 5.75
CA VAL A 82 -12.07 3.08 5.12
C VAL A 82 -13.04 1.91 5.15
N GLN A 83 -14.26 2.14 5.59
CA GLN A 83 -15.31 1.13 5.49
C GLN A 83 -16.56 1.71 4.85
N ASP A 84 -17.25 0.92 4.05
CA ASP A 84 -18.59 1.31 3.54
C ASP A 84 -19.51 1.59 4.74
N ALA A 85 -20.19 2.74 4.75
CA ALA A 85 -21.03 3.15 5.87
C ALA A 85 -22.24 2.21 6.07
N TYR A 86 -22.71 1.61 4.98
CA TYR A 86 -23.87 0.73 4.97
C TYR A 86 -23.49 -0.67 4.50
N THR A 87 -24.12 -1.66 5.14
CA THR A 87 -24.02 -3.05 4.70
C THR A 87 -25.01 -3.31 3.56
N VAL A 88 -24.65 -4.25 2.69
CA VAL A 88 -25.47 -4.72 1.56
C VAL A 88 -25.68 -6.24 1.62
N ASP A 89 -26.53 -6.79 0.76
CA ASP A 89 -26.70 -8.23 0.59
C ASP A 89 -25.52 -8.85 -0.19
N GLU A 90 -25.53 -10.17 -0.34
CA GLU A 90 -24.50 -10.94 -1.00
C GLU A 90 -24.29 -10.56 -2.46
N TYR A 91 -25.39 -10.42 -3.21
CA TYR A 91 -25.32 -10.05 -4.62
C TYR A 91 -24.66 -8.68 -4.83
N ASN A 92 -25.07 -7.70 -4.05
CA ASN A 92 -24.54 -6.35 -4.14
C ASN A 92 -23.10 -6.22 -3.65
N ILE A 93 -22.67 -7.02 -2.66
CA ILE A 93 -21.27 -6.99 -2.21
C ILE A 93 -20.32 -7.60 -3.25
N LYS A 94 -20.73 -8.67 -3.95
CA LYS A 94 -19.96 -9.26 -5.05
C LYS A 94 -19.73 -8.22 -6.17
N ILE A 95 -20.80 -7.53 -6.58
CA ILE A 95 -20.70 -6.44 -7.56
C ILE A 95 -19.75 -5.36 -7.07
N ARG A 96 -19.89 -4.92 -5.82
CA ARG A 96 -19.03 -3.88 -5.22
C ARG A 96 -17.58 -4.29 -5.21
N TYR A 97 -17.29 -5.51 -4.79
CA TYR A 97 -15.94 -6.07 -4.73
C TYR A 97 -15.31 -6.17 -6.12
N ASN A 98 -16.01 -6.78 -7.08
CA ASN A 98 -15.51 -6.95 -8.45
C ASN A 98 -15.32 -5.61 -9.17
N THR A 99 -16.22 -4.63 -8.94
CA THR A 99 -16.05 -3.27 -9.45
C THR A 99 -14.79 -2.61 -8.90
N LEU A 100 -14.46 -2.83 -7.61
CA LEU A 100 -13.21 -2.33 -7.05
C LEU A 100 -12.00 -3.00 -7.69
N CYS A 101 -11.99 -4.32 -7.87
CA CYS A 101 -10.92 -5.03 -8.56
C CYS A 101 -10.69 -4.43 -9.96
N GLU A 102 -11.74 -4.29 -10.76
CA GLU A 102 -11.66 -3.69 -12.08
C GLU A 102 -11.13 -2.24 -12.06
N GLN A 103 -11.58 -1.43 -11.12
CA GLN A 103 -11.11 -0.04 -10.99
C GLN A 103 -9.64 0.05 -10.61
N PHE A 104 -9.15 -0.82 -9.74
CA PHE A 104 -7.74 -0.88 -9.38
C PHE A 104 -6.89 -1.37 -10.54
N GLU A 105 -7.30 -2.42 -11.25
CA GLU A 105 -6.61 -2.99 -12.40
C GLU A 105 -6.51 -2.00 -13.57
N ASN A 106 -7.56 -1.23 -13.81
CA ASN A 106 -7.58 -0.19 -14.85
C ASN A 106 -6.85 1.11 -14.44
N ASN A 107 -6.44 1.25 -13.19
CA ASN A 107 -5.78 2.46 -12.71
C ASN A 107 -4.26 2.31 -12.71
N LYS A 108 -3.59 2.94 -13.68
CA LYS A 108 -2.12 2.90 -13.85
C LYS A 108 -1.29 3.30 -12.63
N ARG A 109 -1.91 3.87 -11.58
CA ARG A 109 -1.24 4.17 -10.32
C ARG A 109 -1.11 2.97 -9.40
N TYR A 110 -1.71 1.84 -9.77
CA TYR A 110 -1.68 0.62 -8.98
C TYR A 110 -1.21 -0.56 -9.83
N ILE A 111 -0.60 -1.52 -9.17
CA ILE A 111 -0.29 -2.84 -9.73
C ILE A 111 -0.80 -3.92 -8.79
N SER A 112 -1.16 -5.06 -9.35
CA SER A 112 -1.37 -6.31 -8.61
C SER A 112 -0.19 -7.25 -8.87
N MET A 113 0.21 -8.02 -7.87
CA MET A 113 1.15 -9.13 -8.01
C MET A 113 0.46 -10.49 -7.91
N ALA A 114 -0.87 -10.52 -7.90
CA ALA A 114 -1.62 -11.77 -7.95
C ALA A 114 -1.40 -12.47 -9.30
N VAL A 115 -1.16 -13.77 -9.27
CA VAL A 115 -0.94 -14.61 -10.47
C VAL A 115 -2.26 -14.79 -11.24
N GLU A 116 -3.38 -14.81 -10.53
CA GLU A 116 -4.73 -14.91 -11.07
C GLU A 116 -5.53 -13.66 -10.72
N GLY A 117 -6.62 -13.43 -11.45
CA GLY A 117 -7.53 -12.32 -11.16
C GLY A 117 -8.09 -12.43 -9.73
N GLN A 118 -8.30 -11.28 -9.09
CA GLN A 118 -8.80 -11.23 -7.70
C GLN A 118 -10.34 -11.13 -7.64
N SER A 119 -11.02 -11.11 -8.78
CA SER A 119 -12.48 -11.02 -8.85
C SER A 119 -13.16 -12.33 -8.40
N ILE A 120 -14.34 -12.18 -7.81
CA ILE A 120 -15.17 -13.29 -7.35
C ILE A 120 -16.01 -13.80 -8.53
N PRO A 121 -16.02 -15.10 -8.85
CA PRO A 121 -16.89 -15.67 -9.86
C PRO A 121 -18.38 -15.41 -9.59
N ASP A 122 -19.17 -15.27 -10.64
CA ASP A 122 -20.60 -14.95 -10.50
C ASP A 122 -21.39 -16.07 -9.80
N ASP A 123 -21.01 -17.33 -10.02
CA ASP A 123 -21.64 -18.52 -9.46
C ASP A 123 -21.13 -18.88 -8.05
N GLU A 124 -20.15 -18.17 -7.51
CA GLU A 124 -19.62 -18.43 -6.17
C GLU A 124 -20.57 -17.95 -5.07
N ASP A 125 -20.97 -18.85 -4.17
CA ASP A 125 -21.69 -18.52 -2.93
C ASP A 125 -20.70 -18.10 -1.84
N ILE A 126 -20.56 -16.78 -1.66
CA ILE A 126 -19.60 -16.26 -0.69
C ILE A 126 -20.04 -16.50 0.76
N SER A 127 -21.36 -16.63 1.01
CA SER A 127 -21.89 -16.93 2.34
C SER A 127 -21.42 -18.27 2.84
N ASP A 128 -21.58 -19.30 1.99
CA ASP A 128 -21.18 -20.68 2.29
C ASP A 128 -19.66 -20.79 2.39
N GLN A 129 -18.93 -20.19 1.45
CA GLN A 129 -17.47 -20.21 1.46
C GLN A 129 -16.87 -19.55 2.71
N MET A 130 -17.41 -18.39 3.13
CA MET A 130 -16.95 -17.72 4.35
C MET A 130 -17.33 -18.46 5.63
N LEU A 131 -18.46 -19.21 5.62
CA LEU A 131 -18.98 -19.87 6.82
C LEU A 131 -18.36 -21.26 7.04
N TYR A 132 -18.18 -22.04 5.97
CA TYR A 132 -17.79 -23.45 6.06
C TYR A 132 -16.34 -23.69 5.68
N GLU A 133 -15.75 -22.82 4.83
CA GLU A 133 -14.38 -22.96 4.32
C GLU A 133 -13.41 -21.92 4.88
N ASP A 134 -13.87 -21.05 5.79
CA ASP A 134 -13.09 -19.90 6.32
C ASP A 134 -12.46 -19.03 5.22
N LYS A 135 -13.04 -19.06 4.01
CA LYS A 135 -12.52 -18.31 2.87
C LYS A 135 -12.63 -16.81 3.10
N ARG A 136 -11.54 -16.10 2.87
CA ARG A 136 -11.51 -14.64 2.88
C ARG A 136 -11.46 -14.12 1.46
N TYR A 137 -12.24 -13.08 1.21
CA TYR A 137 -12.24 -12.35 -0.05
C TYR A 137 -11.45 -11.08 0.15
N GLU A 138 -10.20 -11.12 -0.26
CA GLU A 138 -9.23 -10.04 -0.11
C GLU A 138 -8.60 -9.75 -1.46
N ALA A 139 -8.42 -8.46 -1.77
CA ALA A 139 -7.69 -8.02 -2.94
C ALA A 139 -6.58 -7.07 -2.53
N LEU A 140 -5.36 -7.31 -3.03
CA LEU A 140 -4.16 -6.58 -2.69
C LEU A 140 -3.58 -5.91 -3.93
N TYR A 141 -3.33 -4.61 -3.81
CA TYR A 141 -2.71 -3.76 -4.80
C TYR A 141 -1.59 -2.95 -4.17
N PHE A 142 -0.69 -2.46 -5.01
CA PHE A 142 0.40 -1.60 -4.59
C PHE A 142 0.38 -0.30 -5.40
N GLN A 143 0.56 0.83 -4.74
CA GLN A 143 0.75 2.08 -5.47
C GLN A 143 2.12 2.10 -6.13
N VAL A 144 2.14 2.45 -7.42
CA VAL A 144 3.39 2.60 -8.17
C VAL A 144 4.21 3.72 -7.53
N PRO A 145 5.48 3.48 -7.19
CA PRO A 145 6.37 4.51 -6.66
C PRO A 145 6.48 5.69 -7.63
N GLU A 146 6.45 6.91 -7.09
CA GLU A 146 6.63 8.13 -7.90
C GLU A 146 8.08 8.28 -8.38
N GLN A 147 9.02 7.80 -7.56
CA GLN A 147 10.44 7.77 -7.87
C GLN A 147 11.04 6.45 -7.38
N VAL A 148 11.86 5.84 -8.21
CA VAL A 148 12.66 4.67 -7.84
C VAL A 148 14.12 5.07 -7.93
N ASP A 149 14.85 4.94 -6.82
CA ASP A 149 16.30 5.10 -6.82
C ASP A 149 16.94 3.89 -7.52
N THR A 150 17.12 4.03 -8.83
CA THR A 150 17.69 2.97 -9.67
C THR A 150 19.11 2.59 -9.26
N LEU A 151 19.87 3.56 -8.70
CA LEU A 151 21.24 3.28 -8.23
C LEU A 151 21.19 2.43 -6.95
N ALA A 152 20.32 2.75 -6.01
CA ALA A 152 20.13 1.94 -4.80
C ALA A 152 19.64 0.53 -5.14
N VAL A 153 18.71 0.38 -6.09
CA VAL A 153 18.24 -0.92 -6.58
C VAL A 153 19.36 -1.73 -7.20
N GLN A 154 20.16 -1.13 -8.08
CA GLN A 154 21.31 -1.81 -8.71
C GLN A 154 22.37 -2.22 -7.68
N THR A 155 22.64 -1.37 -6.69
CA THR A 155 23.58 -1.66 -5.61
C THR A 155 23.09 -2.82 -4.77
N ALA A 156 21.84 -2.80 -4.32
CA ALA A 156 21.23 -3.87 -3.54
C ALA A 156 21.21 -5.21 -4.30
N LEU A 157 20.88 -5.19 -5.60
CA LEU A 157 20.91 -6.39 -6.43
C LEU A 157 22.34 -6.94 -6.54
N ARG A 158 23.32 -6.07 -6.83
CA ARG A 158 24.71 -6.47 -6.91
C ARG A 158 25.21 -7.09 -5.61
N GLU A 159 24.93 -6.47 -4.47
CA GLU A 159 25.31 -6.98 -3.15
C GLU A 159 24.70 -8.36 -2.87
N ARG A 160 23.40 -8.56 -3.15
CA ARG A 160 22.74 -9.86 -2.97
C ARG A 160 23.32 -10.96 -3.85
N VAL A 161 23.64 -10.62 -5.10
CA VAL A 161 24.18 -11.57 -6.06
C VAL A 161 25.64 -11.89 -5.75
N LEU A 162 26.47 -10.89 -5.42
CA LEU A 162 27.87 -11.08 -5.05
C LEU A 162 28.06 -11.75 -3.66
N ALA A 163 27.03 -11.76 -2.80
CA ALA A 163 27.06 -12.56 -1.58
C ALA A 163 27.05 -14.08 -1.86
N LYS A 164 26.60 -14.51 -3.05
CA LYS A 164 26.50 -15.92 -3.44
C LYS A 164 27.50 -16.32 -4.54
N TYR A 165 27.80 -15.40 -5.46
CA TYR A 165 28.57 -15.66 -6.68
C TYR A 165 29.72 -14.68 -6.85
N THR A 166 30.79 -15.12 -7.46
CA THR A 166 31.90 -14.24 -7.86
C THR A 166 31.60 -13.51 -9.16
N GLU A 167 32.29 -12.40 -9.43
CA GLU A 167 32.14 -11.65 -10.69
C GLU A 167 32.52 -12.52 -11.91
N GLU A 168 33.48 -13.45 -11.74
CA GLU A 168 33.88 -14.37 -12.79
C GLU A 168 32.77 -15.38 -13.14
N GLN A 169 32.07 -15.90 -12.14
CA GLN A 169 30.92 -16.78 -12.36
C GLN A 169 29.77 -16.04 -13.04
N LEU A 170 29.55 -14.78 -12.68
CA LEU A 170 28.49 -13.94 -13.27
C LEU A 170 28.79 -13.53 -14.71
N ALA A 171 30.07 -13.59 -15.16
CA ALA A 171 30.42 -13.34 -16.55
C ALA A 171 29.89 -14.44 -17.51
N ASN A 172 29.69 -15.68 -17.00
CA ASN A 172 29.13 -16.81 -17.74
C ASN A 172 28.12 -17.56 -16.88
N PRO A 173 26.93 -16.97 -16.64
CA PRO A 173 25.98 -17.49 -15.68
C PRO A 173 25.30 -18.77 -16.18
N THR A 174 25.15 -19.75 -15.28
CA THR A 174 24.31 -20.93 -15.52
C THR A 174 22.85 -20.58 -15.50
N SER A 175 21.96 -21.46 -15.96
CA SER A 175 20.51 -21.27 -15.90
C SER A 175 20.04 -21.08 -14.45
N GLU A 176 20.58 -21.83 -13.50
CA GLU A 176 20.27 -21.71 -12.07
C GLU A 176 20.66 -20.33 -11.51
N MET A 177 21.83 -19.82 -11.89
CA MET A 177 22.27 -18.47 -11.49
C MET A 177 21.36 -17.39 -12.07
N GLN A 178 20.90 -17.54 -13.32
CA GLN A 178 19.96 -16.60 -13.95
C GLN A 178 18.62 -16.58 -13.20
N GLU A 179 18.08 -17.73 -12.80
CA GLU A 179 16.86 -17.85 -12.01
C GLU A 179 17.02 -17.17 -10.63
N GLU A 180 18.16 -17.37 -9.96
CA GLU A 180 18.43 -16.71 -8.68
C GLU A 180 18.58 -15.19 -8.80
N VAL A 181 19.22 -14.69 -9.85
CA VAL A 181 19.30 -13.24 -10.12
C VAL A 181 17.92 -12.68 -10.40
N LEU A 182 17.10 -13.39 -11.17
CA LEU A 182 15.72 -12.99 -11.43
C LEU A 182 14.90 -12.95 -10.14
N LYS A 183 15.01 -13.98 -9.30
CA LYS A 183 14.37 -14.02 -7.98
C LYS A 183 14.80 -12.84 -7.11
N ALA A 184 16.11 -12.59 -6.99
CA ALA A 184 16.63 -11.45 -6.22
C ALA A 184 16.09 -10.10 -6.74
N THR A 185 15.91 -9.98 -8.05
CA THR A 185 15.32 -8.78 -8.67
C THR A 185 13.85 -8.62 -8.27
N PHE A 186 13.06 -9.70 -8.29
CA PHE A 186 11.67 -9.69 -7.83
C PHE A 186 11.57 -9.37 -6.34
N ASP A 187 12.42 -9.95 -5.50
CA ASP A 187 12.43 -9.70 -4.06
C ASP A 187 12.68 -8.22 -3.76
N ILE A 188 13.65 -7.58 -4.44
CA ILE A 188 13.94 -6.15 -4.30
C ILE A 188 12.75 -5.30 -4.79
N ALA A 189 12.18 -5.65 -5.93
CA ALA A 189 11.00 -4.95 -6.44
C ALA A 189 9.84 -5.06 -5.44
N PHE A 190 9.58 -6.25 -4.91
CA PHE A 190 8.54 -6.48 -3.92
C PHE A 190 8.76 -5.64 -2.65
N GLU A 191 9.99 -5.59 -2.10
CA GLU A 191 10.35 -4.76 -0.94
C GLU A 191 10.07 -3.26 -1.15
N ILE A 192 10.14 -2.78 -2.39
CA ILE A 192 9.79 -1.39 -2.73
C ILE A 192 8.28 -1.20 -2.77
N TYR A 193 7.56 -2.10 -3.45
CA TYR A 193 6.13 -1.99 -3.63
C TYR A 193 5.33 -2.28 -2.36
N GLU A 194 5.73 -3.25 -1.54
CA GLU A 194 5.02 -3.62 -0.31
C GLU A 194 4.88 -2.46 0.68
N LYS A 195 5.79 -1.48 0.61
CA LYS A 195 5.73 -0.27 1.44
C LYS A 195 4.53 0.61 1.15
N LYS A 196 3.87 0.41 0.01
CA LYS A 196 2.76 1.23 -0.50
C LYS A 196 1.52 0.37 -0.79
N SER A 197 1.19 -0.54 0.13
CA SER A 197 0.07 -1.45 -0.06
C SER A 197 -1.29 -0.77 0.12
N VAL A 198 -2.23 -1.17 -0.72
CA VAL A 198 -3.66 -0.85 -0.61
C VAL A 198 -4.41 -2.16 -0.81
N TRP A 199 -5.22 -2.53 0.16
CA TRP A 199 -5.97 -3.76 0.09
C TRP A 199 -7.37 -3.59 0.64
N PHE A 200 -8.26 -4.47 0.24
CA PHE A 200 -9.62 -4.46 0.75
C PHE A 200 -10.16 -5.88 0.89
N THR A 201 -11.16 -6.02 1.75
CA THR A 201 -11.78 -7.31 2.05
C THR A 201 -13.28 -7.15 2.25
N ILE A 202 -14.01 -8.24 2.04
CA ILE A 202 -15.42 -8.34 2.42
C ILE A 202 -15.49 -8.68 3.91
N ASN A 203 -16.19 -7.85 4.68
CA ASN A 203 -16.56 -8.13 6.06
C ASN A 203 -18.03 -8.57 6.13
N LYS A 204 -18.29 -9.70 6.79
CA LYS A 204 -19.63 -10.27 7.00
C LYS A 204 -20.15 -9.86 8.39
N GLU A 205 -21.36 -9.29 8.42
CA GLU A 205 -22.07 -8.89 9.64
C GLU A 205 -23.45 -9.54 9.64
N GLY A 206 -23.57 -10.71 10.26
CA GLY A 206 -24.76 -11.56 10.13
C GLY A 206 -24.98 -12.01 8.68
N ASN A 207 -26.09 -11.59 8.08
CA ASN A 207 -26.43 -11.87 6.67
C ASN A 207 -26.15 -10.67 5.75
N ARG A 208 -25.37 -9.71 6.21
CA ARG A 208 -25.03 -8.50 5.48
C ARG A 208 -23.53 -8.37 5.35
N TYR A 209 -23.09 -7.56 4.38
CA TYR A 209 -21.70 -7.43 4.00
C TYR A 209 -21.32 -5.97 3.78
N ARG A 210 -20.08 -5.61 4.00
CA ARG A 210 -19.47 -4.33 3.60
C ARG A 210 -18.04 -4.52 3.18
N ILE A 211 -17.50 -3.57 2.43
CA ILE A 211 -16.07 -3.49 2.15
C ILE A 211 -15.37 -2.80 3.31
N LEU A 212 -14.24 -3.38 3.72
CA LEU A 212 -13.21 -2.75 4.52
C LEU A 212 -11.99 -2.54 3.62
N MET A 213 -11.44 -1.33 3.60
CA MET A 213 -10.30 -0.98 2.75
C MET A 213 -9.20 -0.31 3.57
N TYR A 214 -7.95 -0.59 3.23
CA TYR A 214 -6.78 -0.18 3.98
C TYR A 214 -5.73 0.44 3.06
N TYR A 215 -5.25 1.62 3.41
CA TYR A 215 -4.14 2.30 2.77
C TYR A 215 -2.99 2.32 3.76
N ASP A 216 -1.98 1.49 3.55
CA ASP A 216 -0.91 1.24 4.51
C ASP A 216 0.38 1.95 4.15
N ASN A 217 1.00 2.55 5.16
CA ASN A 217 2.37 3.04 5.12
C ASN A 217 3.25 2.14 5.98
N LYS A 218 3.95 1.22 5.36
CA LYS A 218 4.82 0.25 6.02
C LYS A 218 5.97 0.87 6.80
N TYR A 219 6.41 2.08 6.45
CA TYR A 219 7.49 2.77 7.17
C TYR A 219 7.12 3.13 8.61
N ASN A 220 5.83 3.34 8.88
CA ASN A 220 5.33 3.71 10.21
C ASN A 220 4.63 2.54 10.93
N GLU A 221 4.52 1.37 10.31
CA GLU A 221 3.94 0.18 10.92
C GLU A 221 4.85 -0.35 12.03
N ALA A 222 4.27 -0.97 13.06
CA ALA A 222 5.06 -1.65 14.10
C ALA A 222 5.74 -2.90 13.50
N ASN A 223 7.03 -3.03 13.73
CA ASN A 223 7.85 -4.15 13.21
C ASN A 223 7.83 -5.38 14.15
N GLY A 224 7.09 -5.31 15.26
CA GLY A 224 6.99 -6.40 16.22
C GLY A 224 8.21 -6.55 17.15
N GLU A 225 9.14 -5.58 17.14
CA GLU A 225 10.36 -5.62 17.96
C GLU A 225 10.08 -5.54 19.46
N ASP A 226 8.91 -4.99 19.83
CA ASP A 226 8.45 -4.81 21.21
C ASP A 226 7.48 -5.92 21.70
N LEU A 227 7.42 -7.07 21.01
CA LEU A 227 6.54 -8.20 21.36
C LEU A 227 7.25 -9.22 22.28
#